data_8868d33280e89fe34b67137ceb0c792d
#
_entry.id   8868d33280e89fe34b67137ceb0c792d
#
_cell.length_a   1.000
_cell.length_b   1.000
_cell.length_c   1.000
_cell.angle_alpha   90.00
_cell.angle_beta   90.00
_cell.angle_gamma   90.00
#
_symmetry.space_group_name_H-M   'P 1'
#
loop_
_entity.id
_entity.type
_entity.pdbx_description
1 polymer ?
#
loop_
_entity_poly.entity_id
_entity_poly.type
_entity_poly.pdbx_seq_one_letter_code
_entity_poly.pdbx_strand_id
1 'polypeptide(L)'
;EFRRVLFRSMQRILIILLAALCVAACGRRRSAPSQETAVSASRPRVFLPAIAPAGLSPDEQRDYLRRHYWDRFDFTDTLFVSEADTVQMIEAFARYIAVLSDRPADSAPMDSLMRRASSSKPMLDYFAMLAGTVLHDPNSPLRNDEFYIPVLRAQLASPFYDEYERIAPQYDLEMAMQNRLGQPANDFRYTLASGASGTLYGLQAEYVLLFINNPGCAMCREIREAITSSPMLSEMIERGRLKVLALYPDEDLTEWRDYRDHIPASWINAYDKGCVVREKSLYDLHAIPALYLLDSRRSEER
;
A
#
# COMPACT_ATOMS: atom_id res chain seq x y z
N GLU A 1 -9.07 16.40 -0.04
CA GLU A 1 -10.49 15.95 -0.12
C GLU A 1 -10.63 14.67 -0.93
N PHE A 2 -9.93 14.53 -2.05
CA PHE A 2 -9.84 13.32 -2.88
C PHE A 2 -9.44 12.09 -2.03
N ARG A 3 -8.42 12.23 -1.21
CA ARG A 3 -7.93 11.23 -0.26
C ARG A 3 -9.00 10.80 0.76
N ARG A 4 -9.81 11.76 1.25
CA ARG A 4 -10.86 11.49 2.25
C ARG A 4 -12.02 10.68 1.71
N VAL A 5 -12.36 10.83 0.44
CA VAL A 5 -13.47 10.12 -0.21
C VAL A 5 -13.11 8.66 -0.45
N LEU A 6 -11.94 8.39 -1.03
CA LEU A 6 -11.44 7.01 -1.24
C LEU A 6 -11.16 6.29 0.10
N PHE A 7 -10.57 7.01 1.07
CA PHE A 7 -10.22 6.45 2.37
C PHE A 7 -11.46 6.08 3.22
N ARG A 8 -12.54 6.88 3.19
CA ARG A 8 -13.78 6.59 3.91
C ARG A 8 -14.53 5.40 3.33
N SER A 9 -14.47 5.18 2.03
CA SER A 9 -15.06 4.01 1.36
C SER A 9 -14.34 2.73 1.77
N MET A 10 -13.01 2.71 1.73
CA MET A 10 -12.18 1.57 2.14
C MET A 10 -12.27 1.26 3.65
N GLN A 11 -12.36 2.29 4.50
CA GLN A 11 -12.48 2.12 5.95
C GLN A 11 -13.81 1.47 6.37
N ARG A 12 -14.90 1.70 5.64
CA ARG A 12 -16.20 1.05 5.88
C ARG A 12 -16.18 -0.44 5.52
N ILE A 13 -15.47 -0.82 4.46
CA ILE A 13 -15.30 -2.22 4.03
C ILE A 13 -14.46 -3.01 5.05
N LEU A 14 -13.41 -2.41 5.60
CA LEU A 14 -12.55 -3.04 6.61
C LEU A 14 -13.30 -3.31 7.93
N ILE A 15 -14.19 -2.40 8.34
CA ILE A 15 -15.02 -2.56 9.56
C ILE A 15 -16.04 -3.69 9.39
N ILE A 16 -16.59 -3.89 8.19
CA ILE A 16 -17.56 -4.96 7.89
C ILE A 16 -16.88 -6.34 7.87
N LEU A 17 -15.65 -6.44 7.36
CA LEU A 17 -14.88 -7.70 7.34
C LEU A 17 -14.43 -8.14 8.75
N LEU A 18 -14.09 -7.21 9.63
CA LEU A 18 -13.74 -7.50 11.03
C LEU A 18 -14.95 -7.97 11.86
N ALA A 19 -16.16 -7.48 11.56
CA ALA A 19 -17.39 -7.90 12.26
C ALA A 19 -17.86 -9.31 11.88
N ALA A 20 -17.54 -9.80 10.69
CA ALA A 20 -17.96 -11.13 10.21
C ALA A 20 -17.15 -12.30 10.82
N LEU A 21 -15.95 -12.06 11.34
CA LEU A 21 -15.11 -13.09 11.95
C LEU A 21 -15.49 -13.47 13.41
N CYS A 22 -16.33 -12.70 14.08
CA CYS A 22 -16.66 -12.90 15.49
C CYS A 22 -17.82 -13.86 15.77
N VAL A 23 -18.50 -14.43 14.78
CA VAL A 23 -19.77 -15.20 14.99
C VAL A 23 -19.61 -16.72 14.89
N ALA A 24 -18.45 -17.27 14.57
CA ALA A 24 -18.28 -18.70 14.27
C ALA A 24 -17.71 -19.58 15.42
N ALA A 25 -17.71 -19.16 16.68
CA ALA A 25 -17.14 -19.94 17.79
C ALA A 25 -18.10 -20.17 18.95
N CYS A 26 -19.19 -20.91 18.74
CA CYS A 26 -19.96 -21.52 19.83
C CYS A 26 -20.48 -22.91 19.40
N GLY A 27 -19.69 -23.94 19.62
CA GLY A 27 -20.08 -25.33 19.49
C GLY A 27 -19.45 -26.19 20.59
N ARG A 28 -20.18 -26.41 21.68
CA ARG A 28 -19.77 -27.27 22.80
C ARG A 28 -19.73 -28.75 22.36
N ARG A 29 -18.58 -29.41 22.55
CA ARG A 29 -18.53 -30.88 22.80
C ARG A 29 -17.65 -31.17 24.00
N ARG A 30 -18.25 -31.82 25.01
CA ARG A 30 -17.53 -32.43 26.14
C ARG A 30 -16.87 -33.72 25.69
N SER A 31 -15.60 -33.90 26.03
CA SER A 31 -14.89 -35.19 26.06
C SER A 31 -13.90 -35.19 27.23
N ALA A 32 -13.67 -36.37 27.79
CA ALA A 32 -13.07 -36.71 29.08
C ALA A 32 -11.55 -36.32 29.20
N PRO A 33 -10.98 -36.34 30.42
CA PRO A 33 -9.67 -35.74 30.70
C PRO A 33 -8.53 -36.69 30.28
N SER A 34 -7.77 -36.29 29.27
CA SER A 34 -6.43 -36.79 29.05
C SER A 34 -5.44 -35.89 29.81
N GLN A 35 -4.48 -36.50 30.48
CA GLN A 35 -3.41 -35.78 31.18
C GLN A 35 -2.64 -34.90 30.18
N GLU A 36 -2.97 -33.62 30.14
CA GLU A 36 -2.16 -32.61 29.48
C GLU A 36 -0.98 -32.26 30.38
N THR A 37 0.21 -32.58 29.89
CA THR A 37 1.43 -31.88 30.31
C THR A 37 1.19 -30.39 30.08
N ALA A 38 1.00 -29.65 31.15
CA ALA A 38 0.82 -28.19 31.12
C ALA A 38 2.12 -27.57 30.56
N VAL A 39 2.17 -27.39 29.25
CA VAL A 39 3.04 -26.40 28.65
C VAL A 39 2.49 -25.06 29.13
N SER A 40 3.20 -24.44 30.05
CA SER A 40 2.93 -23.06 30.49
C SER A 40 3.01 -22.18 29.25
N ALA A 41 1.86 -21.92 28.62
CA ALA A 41 1.77 -20.93 27.56
C ALA A 41 2.10 -19.57 28.21
N SER A 42 3.34 -19.13 28.05
CA SER A 42 3.75 -17.77 28.41
C SER A 42 2.81 -16.79 27.67
N ARG A 43 2.29 -15.78 28.38
CA ARG A 43 1.48 -14.75 27.72
C ARG A 43 2.35 -14.08 26.66
N PRO A 44 1.81 -13.83 25.44
CA PRO A 44 2.56 -13.13 24.42
C PRO A 44 3.11 -11.80 24.93
N ARG A 45 4.32 -11.47 24.55
CA ARG A 45 4.92 -10.17 24.89
C ARG A 45 4.23 -9.08 24.08
N VAL A 46 3.96 -7.96 24.75
CA VAL A 46 3.24 -6.81 24.16
C VAL A 46 4.15 -5.59 24.17
N PHE A 47 4.25 -4.92 23.04
CA PHE A 47 4.95 -3.64 22.93
C PHE A 47 4.01 -2.50 23.29
N LEU A 48 4.49 -1.59 24.13
CA LEU A 48 3.80 -0.35 24.49
C LEU A 48 4.61 0.86 23.98
N PRO A 49 4.07 1.62 23.00
CA PRO A 49 4.75 2.79 22.46
C PRO A 49 5.05 3.85 23.50
N ALA A 50 5.96 4.77 23.21
CA ALA A 50 6.14 5.97 23.99
C ALA A 50 4.84 6.79 24.03
N ILE A 51 4.64 7.49 25.14
CA ILE A 51 3.50 8.40 25.33
C ILE A 51 4.06 9.83 25.31
N ALA A 52 3.46 10.69 24.50
CA ALA A 52 3.84 12.09 24.46
C ALA A 52 3.58 12.77 25.83
N PRO A 53 4.46 13.70 26.28
CA PRO A 53 4.24 14.46 27.49
C PRO A 53 2.90 15.20 27.50
N ALA A 54 2.30 15.32 28.69
CA ALA A 54 1.09 16.12 28.87
C ALA A 54 1.36 17.61 28.62
N GLY A 55 0.37 18.31 28.03
CA GLY A 55 0.45 19.75 27.77
C GLY A 55 1.01 20.15 26.40
N LEU A 56 1.46 19.20 25.58
CA LEU A 56 1.83 19.46 24.20
C LEU A 56 0.58 19.64 23.32
N SER A 57 0.64 20.55 22.35
CA SER A 57 -0.35 20.65 21.28
C SER A 57 -0.41 19.37 20.45
N PRO A 58 -1.48 19.12 19.68
CA PRO A 58 -1.58 17.92 18.82
C PRO A 58 -0.42 17.75 17.85
N ASP A 59 0.10 18.84 17.29
CA ASP A 59 1.22 18.81 16.35
C ASP A 59 2.55 18.51 17.08
N GLU A 60 2.79 19.10 18.23
CA GLU A 60 3.96 18.80 19.07
C GLU A 60 3.94 17.35 19.58
N GLN A 61 2.76 16.82 19.96
CA GLN A 61 2.60 15.40 20.31
C GLN A 61 2.96 14.48 19.15
N ARG A 62 2.53 14.83 17.95
CA ARG A 62 2.86 14.08 16.72
C ARG A 62 4.35 14.14 16.41
N ASP A 63 4.96 15.32 16.48
CA ASP A 63 6.40 15.49 16.27
C ASP A 63 7.24 14.76 17.35
N TYR A 64 6.74 14.69 18.60
CA TYR A 64 7.35 13.88 19.63
C TYR A 64 7.28 12.38 19.26
N LEU A 65 6.10 11.87 18.91
CA LEU A 65 5.90 10.45 18.58
C LEU A 65 6.67 10.03 17.31
N ARG A 66 6.87 10.90 16.33
CA ARG A 66 7.74 10.61 15.19
C ARG A 66 9.13 10.16 15.59
N ARG A 67 9.68 10.77 16.63
CA ARG A 67 11.06 10.54 17.09
C ARG A 67 11.16 9.47 18.15
N HIS A 68 10.14 9.37 19.02
CA HIS A 68 10.20 8.64 20.29
C HIS A 68 9.31 7.41 20.35
N TYR A 69 8.50 7.13 19.31
CA TYR A 69 7.50 6.05 19.33
C TYR A 69 8.09 4.71 19.78
N TRP A 70 9.29 4.39 19.29
CA TRP A 70 9.99 3.12 19.51
C TRP A 70 11.02 3.16 20.63
N ASP A 71 11.10 4.21 21.45
CA ASP A 71 12.14 4.34 22.47
C ASP A 71 12.05 3.29 23.59
N ARG A 72 10.85 2.74 23.80
CA ARG A 72 10.62 1.66 24.77
C ARG A 72 10.82 0.26 24.18
N PHE A 73 11.16 0.14 22.91
CA PHE A 73 11.41 -1.13 22.26
C PHE A 73 12.90 -1.50 22.37
N ASP A 74 13.17 -2.70 22.91
CA ASP A 74 14.54 -3.24 22.97
C ASP A 74 14.88 -3.98 21.68
N PHE A 75 15.60 -3.33 20.79
CA PHE A 75 16.06 -3.91 19.50
C PHE A 75 17.15 -4.97 19.67
N THR A 76 17.66 -5.21 20.88
CA THR A 76 18.63 -6.29 21.15
C THR A 76 17.96 -7.57 21.62
N ASP A 77 16.70 -7.51 22.03
CA ASP A 77 15.91 -8.65 22.50
C ASP A 77 15.35 -9.47 21.32
N THR A 78 16.14 -10.36 20.77
CA THR A 78 15.71 -11.23 19.66
C THR A 78 14.67 -12.28 20.08
N LEU A 79 14.51 -12.58 21.37
CA LEU A 79 13.46 -13.47 21.86
C LEU A 79 12.07 -12.82 21.72
N PHE A 80 12.00 -11.49 21.79
CA PHE A 80 10.74 -10.76 21.57
C PHE A 80 10.11 -11.15 20.23
N VAL A 81 10.90 -11.30 19.18
CA VAL A 81 10.42 -11.62 17.81
C VAL A 81 9.61 -12.93 17.77
N SER A 82 10.01 -13.94 18.55
CA SER A 82 9.32 -15.24 18.59
C SER A 82 8.17 -15.32 19.59
N GLU A 83 8.13 -14.42 20.56
CA GLU A 83 7.18 -14.43 21.69
C GLU A 83 6.12 -13.31 21.59
N ALA A 84 6.31 -12.34 20.68
CA ALA A 84 5.41 -11.21 20.51
C ALA A 84 4.06 -11.63 19.95
N ASP A 85 3.02 -10.91 20.36
CA ASP A 85 1.73 -10.91 19.67
C ASP A 85 1.90 -10.18 18.33
N THR A 86 1.95 -10.93 17.25
CA THR A 86 2.17 -10.40 15.90
C THR A 86 1.06 -9.43 15.49
N VAL A 87 -0.19 -9.69 15.85
CA VAL A 87 -1.34 -8.82 15.51
C VAL A 87 -1.17 -7.47 16.21
N GLN A 88 -0.87 -7.49 17.51
CA GLN A 88 -0.61 -6.27 18.29
C GLN A 88 0.57 -5.47 17.73
N MET A 89 1.62 -6.16 17.24
CA MET A 89 2.77 -5.48 16.65
C MET A 89 2.47 -4.86 15.28
N ILE A 90 1.68 -5.54 14.44
CA ILE A 90 1.17 -4.97 13.17
C ILE A 90 0.34 -3.71 13.46
N GLU A 91 -0.56 -3.76 14.45
CA GLU A 91 -1.34 -2.59 14.85
C GLU A 91 -0.47 -1.46 15.40
N ALA A 92 0.56 -1.78 16.20
CA ALA A 92 1.48 -0.78 16.72
C ALA A 92 2.27 -0.13 15.58
N PHE A 93 2.73 -0.92 14.62
CA PHE A 93 3.42 -0.41 13.43
C PHE A 93 2.48 0.45 12.56
N ALA A 94 1.24 0.00 12.32
CA ALA A 94 0.24 0.78 11.59
C ALA A 94 -0.07 2.13 12.26
N ARG A 95 -0.17 2.16 13.60
CA ARG A 95 -0.30 3.41 14.36
C ARG A 95 0.91 4.33 14.20
N TYR A 96 2.12 3.77 14.17
CA TYR A 96 3.33 4.55 13.87
C TYR A 96 3.27 5.18 12.48
N ILE A 97 2.92 4.41 11.46
CA ILE A 97 2.75 4.93 10.09
C ILE A 97 1.68 6.03 10.03
N ALA A 98 0.58 5.88 10.76
CA ALA A 98 -0.44 6.93 10.86
C ALA A 98 0.10 8.24 11.48
N VAL A 99 1.05 8.16 12.43
CA VAL A 99 1.76 9.34 12.97
C VAL A 99 2.63 10.01 11.90
N LEU A 100 3.21 9.24 10.97
CA LEU A 100 4.07 9.77 9.90
C LEU A 100 3.30 10.35 8.71
N SER A 101 2.03 9.99 8.54
CA SER A 101 1.25 10.21 7.31
C SER A 101 0.97 11.67 6.94
N ASP A 102 1.17 12.63 7.84
CA ASP A 102 1.03 14.06 7.54
C ASP A 102 2.24 14.63 6.77
N ARG A 103 3.38 13.89 6.78
CA ARG A 103 4.59 14.21 6.00
C ARG A 103 5.02 12.97 5.19
N PRO A 104 4.26 12.59 4.17
CA PRO A 104 4.46 11.32 3.45
C PRO A 104 5.79 11.20 2.73
N ALA A 105 6.46 12.32 2.43
CA ALA A 105 7.78 12.35 1.80
C ALA A 105 8.95 12.37 2.80
N ASP A 106 8.69 12.44 4.12
CA ASP A 106 9.73 12.45 5.16
C ASP A 106 10.05 11.02 5.61
N SER A 107 11.02 10.38 4.98
CA SER A 107 11.46 9.02 5.30
C SER A 107 12.38 8.93 6.52
N ALA A 108 12.91 10.04 7.04
CA ALA A 108 13.92 10.02 8.11
C ALA A 108 13.51 9.24 9.38
N PRO A 109 12.25 9.25 9.84
CA PRO A 109 11.82 8.40 10.96
C PRO A 109 11.92 6.90 10.64
N MET A 110 11.60 6.50 9.40
CA MET A 110 11.74 5.10 8.96
C MET A 110 13.20 4.69 8.82
N ASP A 111 14.07 5.58 8.29
CA ASP A 111 15.53 5.33 8.24
C ASP A 111 16.10 5.13 9.65
N SER A 112 15.63 5.91 10.63
CA SER A 112 16.03 5.76 12.03
C SER A 112 15.56 4.45 12.65
N LEU A 113 14.30 4.05 12.40
CA LEU A 113 13.75 2.77 12.84
C LEU A 113 14.54 1.61 12.27
N MET A 114 14.74 1.59 10.96
CA MET A 114 15.41 0.48 10.28
C MET A 114 16.88 0.36 10.66
N ARG A 115 17.58 1.45 10.94
CA ARG A 115 18.93 1.43 11.50
C ARG A 115 18.98 0.71 12.85
N ARG A 116 17.99 0.92 13.73
CA ARG A 116 17.88 0.21 15.00
C ARG A 116 17.52 -1.26 14.80
N ALA A 117 16.59 -1.57 13.90
CA ALA A 117 16.18 -2.93 13.57
C ALA A 117 17.31 -3.76 12.93
N SER A 118 18.27 -3.11 12.26
CA SER A 118 19.42 -3.77 11.64
C SER A 118 20.49 -4.28 12.62
N SER A 119 20.19 -4.30 13.93
CA SER A 119 21.11 -4.82 14.97
C SER A 119 21.35 -6.33 14.85
N SER A 120 20.41 -7.09 14.30
CA SER A 120 20.47 -8.52 14.08
C SER A 120 19.55 -8.94 12.93
N LYS A 121 19.84 -10.12 12.33
CA LYS A 121 18.97 -10.63 11.26
C LYS A 121 17.53 -10.86 11.72
N PRO A 122 17.25 -11.55 12.87
CA PRO A 122 15.87 -11.76 13.31
C PRO A 122 15.09 -10.45 13.51
N MET A 123 15.75 -9.41 14.01
CA MET A 123 15.10 -8.11 14.24
C MET A 123 14.83 -7.39 12.93
N LEU A 124 15.78 -7.40 11.99
CA LEU A 124 15.61 -6.82 10.67
C LEU A 124 14.47 -7.50 9.91
N ASP A 125 14.46 -8.84 9.88
CA ASP A 125 13.41 -9.62 9.21
C ASP A 125 12.04 -9.34 9.80
N TYR A 126 11.96 -9.22 11.13
CA TYR A 126 10.71 -8.94 11.83
C TYR A 126 10.13 -7.56 11.47
N PHE A 127 10.95 -6.52 11.52
CA PHE A 127 10.49 -5.17 11.14
C PHE A 127 10.25 -5.05 9.63
N ALA A 128 10.99 -5.77 8.80
CA ALA A 128 10.73 -5.86 7.37
C ALA A 128 9.35 -6.54 7.09
N MET A 129 9.02 -7.60 7.82
CA MET A 129 7.71 -8.27 7.74
C MET A 129 6.58 -7.33 8.17
N LEU A 130 6.71 -6.62 9.30
CA LEU A 130 5.72 -5.63 9.74
C LEU A 130 5.52 -4.53 8.68
N ALA A 131 6.62 -4.03 8.14
CA ALA A 131 6.60 -3.00 7.09
C ALA A 131 5.98 -3.53 5.80
N GLY A 132 6.32 -4.74 5.36
CA GLY A 132 5.72 -5.40 4.19
C GLY A 132 4.20 -5.50 4.33
N THR A 133 3.72 -5.95 5.50
CA THR A 133 2.28 -6.06 5.78
C THR A 133 1.56 -4.71 5.75
N VAL A 134 2.19 -3.65 6.26
CA VAL A 134 1.50 -2.34 6.42
C VAL A 134 1.74 -1.41 5.24
N LEU A 135 2.95 -1.41 4.66
CA LEU A 135 3.36 -0.43 3.65
C LEU A 135 3.35 -0.96 2.21
N HIS A 136 3.44 -2.29 2.03
CA HIS A 136 3.61 -2.89 0.70
C HIS A 136 2.45 -3.79 0.29
N ASP A 137 1.74 -4.44 1.22
CA ASP A 137 0.55 -5.25 0.88
C ASP A 137 -0.43 -4.41 0.06
N PRO A 138 -0.85 -4.90 -1.14
CA PRO A 138 -1.79 -4.18 -2.00
C PRO A 138 -3.13 -3.84 -1.34
N ASN A 139 -3.55 -4.65 -0.35
CA ASN A 139 -4.80 -4.43 0.38
C ASN A 139 -4.63 -3.51 1.59
N SER A 140 -3.40 -3.08 1.89
CA SER A 140 -3.16 -2.19 3.02
C SER A 140 -3.61 -0.75 2.72
N PRO A 141 -4.49 -0.17 3.55
CA PRO A 141 -4.89 1.23 3.40
C PRO A 141 -3.77 2.22 3.73
N LEU A 142 -2.66 1.73 4.28
CA LEU A 142 -1.48 2.50 4.65
C LEU A 142 -0.30 2.26 3.70
N ARG A 143 -0.54 1.59 2.55
CA ARG A 143 0.50 1.39 1.53
C ARG A 143 1.20 2.71 1.21
N ASN A 144 2.54 2.71 1.28
CA ASN A 144 3.35 3.90 1.05
C ASN A 144 4.78 3.53 0.70
N ASP A 145 5.15 3.71 -0.57
CA ASP A 145 6.47 3.35 -1.07
C ASP A 145 7.57 4.26 -0.48
N GLU A 146 7.28 5.53 -0.20
CA GLU A 146 8.25 6.46 0.40
C GLU A 146 8.72 5.99 1.79
N PHE A 147 7.82 5.40 2.58
CA PHE A 147 8.18 4.80 3.87
C PHE A 147 8.71 3.36 3.73
N TYR A 148 8.44 2.67 2.62
CA TYR A 148 8.94 1.32 2.38
C TYR A 148 10.37 1.31 1.82
N ILE A 149 10.78 2.30 1.03
CA ILE A 149 12.13 2.46 0.49
C ILE A 149 13.23 2.32 1.57
N PRO A 150 13.16 2.98 2.75
CA PRO A 150 14.14 2.78 3.82
C PRO A 150 14.26 1.32 4.30
N VAL A 151 13.15 0.58 4.32
CA VAL A 151 13.14 -0.84 4.72
C VAL A 151 13.94 -1.67 3.72
N LEU A 152 13.64 -1.52 2.43
CA LEU A 152 14.32 -2.22 1.34
C LEU A 152 15.81 -1.89 1.31
N ARG A 153 16.18 -0.63 1.51
CA ARG A 153 17.58 -0.21 1.61
C ARG A 153 18.30 -0.85 2.80
N ALA A 154 17.63 -0.96 3.96
CA ALA A 154 18.20 -1.60 5.13
C ALA A 154 18.45 -3.11 4.89
N GLN A 155 17.52 -3.80 4.23
CA GLN A 155 17.67 -5.21 3.86
C GLN A 155 18.86 -5.40 2.90
N LEU A 156 18.95 -4.56 1.85
CA LEU A 156 20.02 -4.65 0.85
C LEU A 156 21.41 -4.29 1.41
N ALA A 157 21.48 -3.35 2.36
CA ALA A 157 22.71 -2.96 3.04
C ALA A 157 23.13 -3.94 4.14
N SER A 158 22.27 -4.87 4.54
CA SER A 158 22.49 -5.79 5.64
C SER A 158 23.61 -6.79 5.32
N PRO A 159 24.58 -6.98 6.23
CA PRO A 159 25.57 -8.03 6.08
C PRO A 159 25.00 -9.44 6.35
N PHE A 160 23.77 -9.52 6.88
CA PHE A 160 23.11 -10.79 7.21
C PHE A 160 22.39 -11.42 6.02
N TYR A 161 22.13 -10.65 4.95
CA TYR A 161 21.42 -11.14 3.76
C TYR A 161 22.43 -11.67 2.75
N ASP A 162 22.14 -12.86 2.25
CA ASP A 162 22.88 -13.44 1.13
C ASP A 162 22.36 -12.90 -0.23
N GLU A 163 22.93 -13.42 -1.31
CA GLU A 163 22.61 -13.01 -2.67
C GLU A 163 21.14 -13.33 -3.04
N TYR A 164 20.62 -14.46 -2.57
CA TYR A 164 19.25 -14.90 -2.85
C TYR A 164 18.23 -14.07 -2.06
N GLU A 165 18.50 -13.78 -0.81
CA GLU A 165 17.65 -12.98 0.05
C GLU A 165 17.52 -11.52 -0.43
N ARG A 166 18.48 -11.04 -1.22
CA ARG A 166 18.46 -9.68 -1.80
C ARG A 166 17.63 -9.55 -3.08
N ILE A 167 17.27 -10.65 -3.75
CA ILE A 167 16.58 -10.61 -5.05
C ILE A 167 15.24 -9.88 -4.93
N ALA A 168 14.37 -10.28 -3.99
CA ALA A 168 13.07 -9.65 -3.82
C ALA A 168 13.18 -8.19 -3.35
N PRO A 169 13.95 -7.84 -2.29
CA PRO A 169 14.14 -6.44 -1.90
C PRO A 169 14.75 -5.56 -3.01
N GLN A 170 15.60 -6.10 -3.86
CA GLN A 170 16.16 -5.36 -4.99
C GLN A 170 15.08 -5.02 -6.02
N TYR A 171 14.26 -6.00 -6.41
CA TYR A 171 13.15 -5.79 -7.33
C TYR A 171 12.14 -4.79 -6.77
N ASP A 172 11.73 -4.97 -5.51
CA ASP A 172 10.78 -4.09 -4.85
C ASP A 172 11.31 -2.65 -4.75
N LEU A 173 12.61 -2.48 -4.49
CA LEU A 173 13.24 -1.15 -4.47
C LEU A 173 13.24 -0.51 -5.86
N GLU A 174 13.54 -1.26 -6.91
CA GLU A 174 13.49 -0.79 -8.30
C GLU A 174 12.08 -0.30 -8.65
N MET A 175 11.04 -1.04 -8.25
CA MET A 175 9.64 -0.65 -8.44
C MET A 175 9.26 0.56 -7.60
N ALA A 176 9.60 0.58 -6.31
CA ALA A 176 9.28 1.69 -5.41
C ALA A 176 10.01 3.00 -5.76
N MET A 177 11.12 2.92 -6.48
CA MET A 177 11.86 4.09 -6.97
C MET A 177 11.27 4.69 -8.25
N GLN A 178 10.28 4.05 -8.87
CA GLN A 178 9.56 4.56 -10.04
C GLN A 178 8.30 5.32 -9.64
N ASN A 179 7.86 6.23 -10.48
CA ASN A 179 6.60 6.98 -10.30
C ASN A 179 6.41 7.51 -8.87
N ARG A 180 7.48 8.06 -8.28
CA ARG A 180 7.47 8.55 -6.90
C ARG A 180 6.67 9.84 -6.75
N LEU A 181 6.14 10.04 -5.56
CA LEU A 181 5.42 11.25 -5.17
C LEU A 181 6.17 12.53 -5.54
N GLY A 182 5.54 13.40 -6.31
CA GLY A 182 6.10 14.66 -6.80
C GLY A 182 7.20 14.51 -7.87
N GLN A 183 7.47 13.28 -8.35
CA GLN A 183 8.40 13.01 -9.44
C GLN A 183 7.65 12.70 -10.73
N PRO A 184 8.25 12.97 -11.91
CA PRO A 184 7.64 12.60 -13.19
C PRO A 184 7.36 11.10 -13.26
N ALA A 185 6.13 10.74 -13.62
CA ALA A 185 5.74 9.35 -13.88
C ALA A 185 6.29 8.87 -15.22
N ASN A 186 6.42 7.56 -15.38
CA ASN A 186 6.86 6.97 -16.64
C ASN A 186 5.83 7.21 -17.75
N ASP A 187 6.27 7.75 -18.89
CA ASP A 187 5.41 7.86 -20.07
C ASP A 187 5.32 6.53 -20.80
N PHE A 188 4.18 6.25 -21.38
CA PHE A 188 3.94 5.08 -22.22
C PHE A 188 2.89 5.38 -23.29
N ARG A 189 2.87 4.54 -24.34
CA ARG A 189 1.89 4.60 -25.42
C ARG A 189 0.73 3.66 -25.13
N TYR A 190 -0.49 4.15 -25.22
CA TYR A 190 -1.71 3.34 -25.16
C TYR A 190 -2.41 3.29 -26.54
N THR A 191 -3.29 2.31 -26.73
CA THR A 191 -4.05 2.12 -27.98
C THR A 191 -5.55 2.08 -27.68
N LEU A 192 -6.34 2.82 -28.46
CA LEU A 192 -7.80 2.88 -28.37
C LEU A 192 -8.46 1.77 -29.20
N ALA A 193 -9.76 1.54 -29.00
CA ALA A 193 -10.55 0.59 -29.78
C ALA A 193 -10.57 0.89 -31.29
N SER A 194 -10.43 2.15 -31.67
CA SER A 194 -10.30 2.59 -33.08
C SER A 194 -8.96 2.24 -33.72
N GLY A 195 -7.97 1.78 -32.95
CA GLY A 195 -6.59 1.61 -33.37
C GLY A 195 -5.73 2.87 -33.29
N ALA A 196 -6.33 4.02 -32.99
CA ALA A 196 -5.56 5.24 -32.70
C ALA A 196 -4.74 5.08 -31.42
N SER A 197 -3.60 5.75 -31.35
CA SER A 197 -2.71 5.70 -30.19
C SER A 197 -2.53 7.09 -29.58
N GLY A 198 -2.29 7.12 -28.28
CA GLY A 198 -1.86 8.30 -27.52
C GLY A 198 -0.71 7.95 -26.58
N THR A 199 -0.21 8.94 -25.87
CA THR A 199 0.72 8.73 -24.76
C THR A 199 0.13 9.31 -23.47
N LEU A 200 0.59 8.82 -22.32
CA LEU A 200 0.16 9.35 -21.04
C LEU A 200 0.44 10.87 -20.93
N TYR A 201 1.62 11.29 -21.39
CA TYR A 201 2.02 12.70 -21.41
C TYR A 201 1.25 13.55 -22.44
N GLY A 202 0.72 12.92 -23.47
CA GLY A 202 -0.14 13.59 -24.47
C GLY A 202 -1.52 13.98 -23.96
N LEU A 203 -1.96 13.47 -22.80
CA LEU A 203 -3.25 13.82 -22.21
C LEU A 203 -3.19 15.23 -21.60
N GLN A 204 -4.04 16.13 -22.08
CA GLN A 204 -4.11 17.50 -21.58
C GLN A 204 -5.24 17.60 -20.56
N ALA A 205 -4.92 17.73 -19.27
CA ALA A 205 -5.84 17.98 -18.16
C ALA A 205 -5.04 18.49 -16.95
N GLU A 206 -5.73 19.10 -15.99
CA GLU A 206 -5.15 19.49 -14.70
C GLU A 206 -4.67 18.24 -13.94
N TYR A 207 -5.48 17.19 -13.97
CA TYR A 207 -5.15 15.88 -13.41
C TYR A 207 -5.43 14.76 -14.42
N VAL A 208 -4.62 13.70 -14.36
CA VAL A 208 -4.87 12.42 -15.03
C VAL A 208 -4.88 11.33 -13.98
N LEU A 209 -5.98 10.56 -13.92
CA LEU A 209 -6.04 9.35 -13.15
C LEU A 209 -5.74 8.17 -14.08
N LEU A 210 -4.57 7.58 -13.94
CA LEU A 210 -4.25 6.29 -14.55
C LEU A 210 -4.87 5.19 -13.70
N PHE A 211 -5.82 4.47 -14.28
CA PHE A 211 -6.53 3.35 -13.68
C PHE A 211 -6.20 2.08 -14.45
N ILE A 212 -5.23 1.31 -13.97
CA ILE A 212 -4.86 0.02 -14.56
C ILE A 212 -5.83 -1.02 -14.01
N ASN A 213 -6.54 -1.69 -14.90
CA ASN A 213 -7.67 -2.55 -14.52
C ASN A 213 -7.81 -3.76 -15.45
N ASN A 214 -8.43 -4.83 -14.93
CA ASN A 214 -8.73 -6.04 -15.70
C ASN A 214 -10.23 -6.38 -15.67
N PRO A 215 -10.76 -6.98 -16.74
CA PRO A 215 -12.07 -7.63 -16.75
C PRO A 215 -12.17 -8.69 -15.63
N GLY A 216 -13.37 -8.86 -15.06
CA GLY A 216 -13.60 -9.84 -13.99
C GLY A 216 -13.05 -9.49 -12.61
N CYS A 217 -12.24 -8.46 -12.49
CA CYS A 217 -11.69 -7.98 -11.23
C CYS A 217 -12.78 -7.27 -10.38
N ALA A 218 -13.14 -7.86 -9.25
CA ALA A 218 -14.18 -7.30 -8.36
C ALA A 218 -13.79 -5.93 -7.79
N MET A 219 -12.55 -5.78 -7.32
CA MET A 219 -12.03 -4.52 -6.78
C MET A 219 -11.97 -3.42 -7.86
N CYS A 220 -11.64 -3.79 -9.11
CA CYS A 220 -11.67 -2.84 -10.24
C CYS A 220 -13.07 -2.27 -10.46
N ARG A 221 -14.09 -3.12 -10.33
CA ARG A 221 -15.50 -2.69 -10.42
C ARG A 221 -15.86 -1.74 -9.27
N GLU A 222 -15.52 -2.09 -8.04
CA GLU A 222 -15.81 -1.27 -6.85
C GLU A 222 -15.16 0.11 -6.94
N ILE A 223 -13.89 0.17 -7.36
CA ILE A 223 -13.20 1.45 -7.55
C ILE A 223 -13.82 2.27 -8.69
N ARG A 224 -14.14 1.63 -9.81
CA ARG A 224 -14.85 2.31 -10.91
C ARG A 224 -16.18 2.90 -10.42
N GLU A 225 -16.98 2.14 -9.66
CA GLU A 225 -18.24 2.60 -9.07
C GLU A 225 -18.00 3.73 -8.06
N ALA A 226 -16.98 3.67 -7.24
CA ALA A 226 -16.61 4.73 -6.30
C ALA A 226 -16.23 6.03 -7.03
N ILE A 227 -15.48 5.96 -8.12
CA ILE A 227 -15.11 7.12 -8.93
C ILE A 227 -16.35 7.72 -9.59
N THR A 228 -17.20 6.90 -10.21
CA THR A 228 -18.39 7.36 -10.93
C THR A 228 -19.49 7.87 -10.01
N SER A 229 -19.59 7.37 -8.79
CA SER A 229 -20.56 7.84 -7.79
C SER A 229 -20.09 9.06 -7.01
N SER A 230 -18.86 9.51 -7.17
CA SER A 230 -18.32 10.71 -6.52
C SER A 230 -18.76 11.98 -7.28
N PRO A 231 -19.61 12.86 -6.69
CA PRO A 231 -20.02 14.08 -7.34
C PRO A 231 -18.85 15.00 -7.72
N MET A 232 -17.83 15.07 -6.85
CA MET A 232 -16.63 15.88 -7.08
C MET A 232 -15.85 15.38 -8.30
N LEU A 233 -15.59 14.07 -8.39
CA LEU A 233 -14.84 13.50 -9.51
C LEU A 233 -15.62 13.59 -10.82
N SER A 234 -16.94 13.36 -10.78
CA SER A 234 -17.83 13.53 -11.94
C SER A 234 -17.79 14.96 -12.45
N GLU A 235 -17.91 15.96 -11.58
CA GLU A 235 -17.80 17.38 -11.95
C GLU A 235 -16.42 17.71 -12.56
N MET A 236 -15.33 17.19 -12.00
CA MET A 236 -13.98 17.40 -12.55
C MET A 236 -13.82 16.78 -13.95
N ILE A 237 -14.39 15.60 -14.17
CA ILE A 237 -14.37 14.91 -15.46
C ILE A 237 -15.20 15.71 -16.49
N GLU A 238 -16.42 16.10 -16.15
CA GLU A 238 -17.32 16.87 -17.01
C GLU A 238 -16.70 18.22 -17.44
N ARG A 239 -15.98 18.87 -16.52
CA ARG A 239 -15.26 20.12 -16.80
C ARG A 239 -13.93 19.91 -17.52
N GLY A 240 -13.52 18.68 -17.81
CA GLY A 240 -12.25 18.35 -18.45
C GLY A 240 -11.01 18.61 -17.57
N ARG A 241 -11.19 18.87 -16.26
CA ARG A 241 -10.09 19.05 -15.31
C ARG A 241 -9.43 17.73 -14.93
N LEU A 242 -10.19 16.63 -14.89
CA LEU A 242 -9.72 15.28 -14.66
C LEU A 242 -9.96 14.42 -15.90
N LYS A 243 -8.95 13.76 -16.39
CA LYS A 243 -9.09 12.65 -17.36
C LYS A 243 -8.78 11.34 -16.67
N VAL A 244 -9.63 10.35 -16.88
CA VAL A 244 -9.38 8.98 -16.42
C VAL A 244 -8.92 8.15 -17.61
N LEU A 245 -7.72 7.60 -17.54
CA LEU A 245 -7.19 6.61 -18.49
C LEU A 245 -7.36 5.22 -17.87
N ALA A 246 -8.40 4.50 -18.31
CA ALA A 246 -8.60 3.10 -17.96
C ALA A 246 -7.75 2.24 -18.90
N LEU A 247 -6.66 1.70 -18.38
CA LEU A 247 -5.69 0.92 -19.14
C LEU A 247 -5.84 -0.57 -18.84
N TYR A 248 -6.02 -1.38 -19.89
CA TYR A 248 -5.93 -2.83 -19.83
C TYR A 248 -4.50 -3.27 -20.15
N PRO A 249 -3.79 -3.96 -19.22
CA PRO A 249 -2.36 -4.21 -19.36
C PRO A 249 -2.00 -5.57 -19.96
N ASP A 250 -3.00 -6.45 -20.21
CA ASP A 250 -2.78 -7.84 -20.61
C ASP A 250 -2.95 -8.10 -22.11
N GLU A 251 -2.57 -9.32 -22.55
CA GLU A 251 -2.51 -9.70 -23.96
C GLU A 251 -3.88 -10.07 -24.55
N ASP A 252 -4.83 -10.59 -23.74
CA ASP A 252 -6.12 -11.06 -24.22
C ASP A 252 -7.07 -9.91 -24.55
N LEU A 253 -6.94 -9.39 -25.75
CA LEU A 253 -7.80 -8.32 -26.25
C LEU A 253 -9.27 -8.74 -26.42
N THR A 254 -9.60 -10.05 -26.37
CA THR A 254 -10.98 -10.50 -26.43
C THR A 254 -11.70 -10.12 -25.16
N GLU A 255 -11.10 -10.44 -24.00
CA GLU A 255 -11.63 -10.03 -22.68
C GLU A 255 -11.81 -8.52 -22.59
N TRP A 256 -10.83 -7.74 -23.04
CA TRP A 256 -10.93 -6.28 -23.02
C TRP A 256 -12.06 -5.75 -23.91
N ARG A 257 -12.27 -6.33 -25.12
CA ARG A 257 -13.34 -5.91 -26.04
C ARG A 257 -14.72 -6.22 -25.47
N ASP A 258 -14.89 -7.38 -24.86
CA ASP A 258 -16.16 -7.82 -24.26
C ASP A 258 -16.50 -6.97 -23.02
N TYR A 259 -15.47 -6.52 -22.30
CA TYR A 259 -15.64 -5.68 -21.09
C TYR A 259 -15.78 -4.19 -21.39
N ARG A 260 -15.51 -3.76 -22.60
CA ARG A 260 -15.38 -2.34 -23.01
C ARG A 260 -16.56 -1.48 -22.58
N ASP A 261 -17.78 -1.98 -22.69
CA ASP A 261 -19.00 -1.23 -22.43
C ASP A 261 -19.28 -1.02 -20.93
N HIS A 262 -18.47 -1.66 -20.05
CA HIS A 262 -18.52 -1.43 -18.61
C HIS A 262 -17.68 -0.22 -18.18
N ILE A 263 -16.79 0.27 -19.05
CA ILE A 263 -16.00 1.47 -18.78
C ILE A 263 -16.82 2.70 -19.18
N PRO A 264 -16.95 3.74 -18.30
CA PRO A 264 -17.70 4.94 -18.62
C PRO A 264 -17.25 5.60 -19.92
N ALA A 265 -18.20 6.02 -20.75
CA ALA A 265 -17.91 6.67 -22.04
C ALA A 265 -17.14 8.00 -21.92
N SER A 266 -17.19 8.65 -20.75
CA SER A 266 -16.40 9.84 -20.42
C SER A 266 -14.94 9.55 -20.13
N TRP A 267 -14.54 8.27 -19.95
CA TRP A 267 -13.17 7.86 -19.71
C TRP A 267 -12.46 7.47 -21.02
N ILE A 268 -11.15 7.51 -20.99
CA ILE A 268 -10.32 6.99 -22.08
C ILE A 268 -10.11 5.49 -21.80
N ASN A 269 -10.84 4.65 -22.54
CA ASN A 269 -10.69 3.19 -22.45
C ASN A 269 -9.66 2.72 -23.48
N ALA A 270 -8.56 2.19 -22.99
CA ALA A 270 -7.41 1.83 -23.81
C ALA A 270 -6.76 0.51 -23.36
N TYR A 271 -5.92 -0.05 -24.23
CA TYR A 271 -5.09 -1.20 -23.89
C TYR A 271 -3.61 -0.92 -24.16
N ASP A 272 -2.76 -1.66 -23.47
CA ASP A 272 -1.30 -1.62 -23.62
C ASP A 272 -0.88 -2.58 -24.73
N LYS A 273 -0.68 -2.05 -25.96
CA LYS A 273 -0.28 -2.87 -27.08
C LYS A 273 1.14 -3.42 -26.90
N GLY A 274 1.23 -4.74 -26.77
CA GLY A 274 2.49 -5.46 -26.56
C GLY A 274 2.95 -5.45 -25.10
N CYS A 275 2.04 -5.19 -24.16
CA CYS A 275 2.26 -5.27 -22.70
C CYS A 275 3.51 -4.51 -22.22
N VAL A 276 3.78 -3.35 -22.84
CA VAL A 276 5.00 -2.55 -22.60
C VAL A 276 5.13 -2.10 -21.15
N VAL A 277 4.00 -1.79 -20.52
CA VAL A 277 3.97 -1.36 -19.09
C VAL A 277 4.49 -2.48 -18.20
N ARG A 278 4.09 -3.73 -18.47
CA ARG A 278 4.56 -4.92 -17.75
C ARG A 278 5.99 -5.28 -18.13
N GLU A 279 6.25 -5.46 -19.42
CA GLU A 279 7.54 -5.94 -19.93
C GLU A 279 8.72 -5.04 -19.55
N LYS A 280 8.47 -3.75 -19.42
CA LYS A 280 9.47 -2.77 -19.00
C LYS A 280 9.34 -2.37 -17.53
N SER A 281 8.46 -3.01 -16.78
CA SER A 281 8.19 -2.69 -15.37
C SER A 281 7.98 -1.19 -15.14
N LEU A 282 7.21 -0.52 -16.01
CA LEU A 282 7.03 0.94 -15.94
C LEU A 282 6.14 1.35 -14.76
N TYR A 283 5.23 0.48 -14.36
CA TYR A 283 4.32 0.65 -13.22
C TYR A 283 4.23 -0.66 -12.44
N ASP A 284 4.00 -0.56 -11.15
CA ASP A 284 3.79 -1.72 -10.30
C ASP A 284 2.43 -2.39 -10.61
N LEU A 285 2.49 -3.61 -11.11
CA LEU A 285 1.35 -4.45 -11.46
C LEU A 285 1.21 -5.69 -10.56
N HIS A 286 1.85 -5.70 -9.39
CA HIS A 286 1.71 -6.79 -8.40
C HIS A 286 0.26 -7.04 -8.03
N ALA A 287 -0.55 -5.98 -8.02
CA ALA A 287 -1.97 -6.06 -7.80
C ALA A 287 -2.72 -5.12 -8.75
N ILE A 288 -3.84 -5.62 -9.24
CA ILE A 288 -4.81 -4.86 -10.04
C ILE A 288 -6.11 -4.78 -9.24
N PRO A 289 -6.69 -3.57 -9.10
CA PRO A 289 -6.37 -2.32 -9.80
C PRO A 289 -5.16 -1.57 -9.23
N ALA A 290 -4.41 -0.91 -10.11
CA ALA A 290 -3.41 0.07 -9.73
C ALA A 290 -3.87 1.48 -10.13
N LEU A 291 -3.71 2.45 -9.23
CA LEU A 291 -4.15 3.83 -9.45
C LEU A 291 -2.98 4.80 -9.22
N TYR A 292 -2.80 5.70 -10.19
CA TYR A 292 -1.83 6.79 -10.10
C TYR A 292 -2.54 8.09 -10.47
N LEU A 293 -2.56 9.04 -9.53
CA LEU A 293 -3.06 10.38 -9.79
C LEU A 293 -1.88 11.27 -10.20
N LEU A 294 -1.96 11.88 -11.35
CA LEU A 294 -0.89 12.69 -11.92
C LEU A 294 -1.37 14.13 -12.09
N ASP A 295 -0.53 15.10 -11.72
CA ASP A 295 -0.76 16.52 -11.94
C ASP A 295 -0.59 16.93 -13.42
N SER A 296 -0.68 18.22 -13.71
CA SER A 296 -0.50 18.75 -15.07
C SER A 296 0.91 18.54 -15.63
N ARG A 297 1.92 18.34 -14.78
CA ARG A 297 3.31 18.04 -15.15
C ARG A 297 3.57 16.54 -15.26
N ARG A 298 2.55 15.73 -15.01
CA ARG A 298 2.61 14.25 -14.90
C ARG A 298 3.48 13.79 -13.72
N SER A 299 3.56 14.61 -12.67
CA SER A 299 4.10 14.18 -11.38
C SER A 299 3.01 13.43 -10.61
N GLU A 300 3.38 12.34 -9.91
CA GLU A 300 2.44 11.61 -9.08
C GLU A 300 2.02 12.44 -7.87
N GLU A 301 0.71 12.43 -7.60
CA GLU A 301 0.05 13.05 -6.46
C GLU A 301 -0.69 11.97 -5.66
N ARG A 302 -0.42 11.87 -4.35
CA ARG A 302 -1.11 10.93 -3.45
C ARG A 302 -1.93 11.63 -2.40
#